data_2e4224993f61481f2745a4e3bfe41515
#
_entry.id   2e4224993f61481f2745a4e3bfe41515
#
_cell.length_a   1.000
_cell.length_b   1.000
_cell.length_c   1.000
_cell.angle_alpha   90.00
_cell.angle_beta   90.00
_cell.angle_gamma   90.00
#
_symmetry.space_group_name_H-M   'P 1'
#
loop_
_entity.id
_entity.type
_entity.pdbx_description
1 polymer ?
#
loop_
_entity_poly.entity_id
_entity_poly.type
_entity_poly.pdbx_seq_one_letter_code
_entity_poly.pdbx_strand_id
1 'polypeptide(L)'
;MLAGGGSTRFGRDKALARIGDQALLARLCSVMRGVTPSVMIIGSREKYAAFGADCVADRWPGEGPLGGIVTALLATSETGGEWNIVIGCDMPFLTREWLTYIIQRALASEAEVVVPRSTHGLEPLCACWRGSVAAKLQRAFDGGVRRVTEAMKHLTMEVLDETHWKRFDSAERLFWNMNTPGDYEEAKRILEAEHS
;
A
#
# COMPACT_ATOMS: atom_id res chain seq x y z
N MET A 1 1.17 4.36 -3.96
CA MET A 1 -0.10 4.03 -3.29
C MET A 1 -1.07 3.46 -4.30
N LEU A 2 -1.65 2.29 -4.03
CA LEU A 2 -2.59 1.65 -4.94
C LEU A 2 -4.03 2.06 -4.59
N ALA A 3 -4.67 2.80 -5.50
CA ALA A 3 -6.03 3.28 -5.38
C ALA A 3 -6.85 2.80 -6.59
N GLY A 4 -7.20 1.55 -6.60
CA GLY A 4 -7.96 0.96 -7.68
C GLY A 4 -8.16 -0.51 -7.40
N GLY A 5 -9.34 -0.97 -7.51
CA GLY A 5 -9.76 -2.35 -7.32
C GLY A 5 -11.29 -2.36 -7.35
N GLY A 6 -11.86 -3.42 -7.88
CA GLY A 6 -13.31 -3.53 -7.97
C GLY A 6 -13.95 -3.49 -6.58
N SER A 7 -14.24 -2.30 -6.08
CA SER A 7 -14.97 -2.07 -4.82
C SER A 7 -16.44 -2.54 -4.89
N THR A 8 -16.69 -3.63 -5.62
CA THR A 8 -18.03 -4.17 -5.88
C THR A 8 -18.80 -4.50 -4.59
N ARG A 9 -18.09 -4.94 -3.55
CA ARG A 9 -18.68 -5.27 -2.24
C ARG A 9 -18.91 -4.04 -1.36
N PHE A 10 -18.18 -2.95 -1.62
CA PHE A 10 -18.27 -1.71 -0.85
C PHE A 10 -19.34 -0.75 -1.42
N GLY A 11 -19.80 -0.98 -2.66
CA GLY A 11 -20.83 -0.17 -3.33
C GLY A 11 -20.40 1.23 -3.76
N ARG A 12 -19.21 1.68 -3.36
CA ARG A 12 -18.60 2.97 -3.70
C ARG A 12 -17.08 2.87 -3.72
N ASP A 13 -16.40 3.89 -4.22
CA ASP A 13 -14.94 3.96 -4.24
C ASP A 13 -14.39 4.12 -2.81
N LYS A 14 -13.69 3.11 -2.31
CA LYS A 14 -13.12 3.09 -0.95
C LYS A 14 -12.15 4.24 -0.70
N ALA A 15 -11.34 4.58 -1.71
CA ALA A 15 -10.36 5.66 -1.60
C ALA A 15 -11.02 7.01 -1.30
N LEU A 16 -12.27 7.20 -1.75
CA LEU A 16 -13.07 8.41 -1.55
C LEU A 16 -13.95 8.34 -0.30
N ALA A 17 -13.98 7.22 0.43
CA ALA A 17 -14.74 7.11 1.66
C ALA A 17 -14.21 8.12 2.70
N ARG A 18 -15.12 8.85 3.36
CA ARG A 18 -14.76 9.90 4.31
C ARG A 18 -14.68 9.37 5.73
N ILE A 19 -13.57 9.68 6.40
CA ILE A 19 -13.40 9.44 7.83
C ILE A 19 -13.21 10.81 8.46
N GLY A 20 -14.14 11.24 9.32
CA GLY A 20 -14.21 12.62 9.75
C GLY A 20 -14.37 13.57 8.56
N ASP A 21 -13.55 14.62 8.52
CA ASP A 21 -13.64 15.67 7.51
C ASP A 21 -12.89 15.38 6.22
N GLN A 22 -12.11 14.29 6.12
CA GLN A 22 -11.32 14.01 4.94
C GLN A 22 -11.55 12.63 4.33
N ALA A 23 -11.27 12.51 3.02
CA ALA A 23 -11.27 11.21 2.35
C ALA A 23 -10.10 10.35 2.84
N LEU A 24 -10.28 9.03 2.88
CA LEU A 24 -9.23 8.10 3.28
C LEU A 24 -7.96 8.28 2.45
N LEU A 25 -8.09 8.47 1.14
CA LEU A 25 -6.96 8.72 0.26
C LEU A 25 -6.18 9.99 0.65
N ALA A 26 -6.88 11.07 1.03
CA ALA A 26 -6.24 12.31 1.49
C ALA A 26 -5.44 12.09 2.78
N ARG A 27 -6.02 11.34 3.73
CA ARG A 27 -5.36 10.95 4.99
C ARG A 27 -4.08 10.16 4.70
N LEU A 28 -4.16 9.12 3.88
CA LEU A 28 -2.99 8.30 3.53
C LEU A 28 -1.93 9.09 2.74
N CYS A 29 -2.35 9.99 1.85
CA CYS A 29 -1.42 10.91 1.19
C CYS A 29 -0.66 11.79 2.21
N SER A 30 -1.35 12.28 3.23
CA SER A 30 -0.72 13.09 4.30
C SER A 30 0.30 12.26 5.10
N VAL A 31 -0.05 11.03 5.46
CA VAL A 31 0.89 10.11 6.15
C VAL A 31 2.11 9.84 5.28
N MET A 32 1.92 9.51 4.00
CA MET A 32 3.00 9.23 3.05
C MET A 32 3.93 10.41 2.83
N ARG A 33 3.39 11.63 2.65
CA ARG A 33 4.20 12.86 2.52
C ARG A 33 5.07 13.15 3.73
N GLY A 34 4.70 12.62 4.88
CA GLY A 34 5.51 12.74 6.09
C GLY A 34 6.73 11.80 6.14
N VAL A 35 6.83 10.83 5.21
CA VAL A 35 7.87 9.78 5.23
C VAL A 35 8.60 9.60 3.91
N THR A 36 8.08 10.14 2.80
CA THR A 36 8.69 10.06 1.46
C THR A 36 8.73 11.42 0.79
N PRO A 37 9.75 11.70 -0.05
CA PRO A 37 9.85 12.97 -0.78
C PRO A 37 8.78 13.13 -1.87
N SER A 38 8.24 12.02 -2.39
CA SER A 38 7.21 12.02 -3.42
C SER A 38 6.16 10.95 -3.15
N VAL A 39 4.92 11.24 -3.55
CA VAL A 39 3.79 10.31 -3.44
C VAL A 39 3.14 10.16 -4.80
N MET A 40 2.99 8.90 -5.24
CA MET A 40 2.32 8.55 -6.48
C MET A 40 1.08 7.70 -6.17
N ILE A 41 -0.02 7.97 -6.88
CA ILE A 41 -1.26 7.20 -6.83
C ILE A 41 -1.37 6.39 -8.11
N ILE A 42 -1.47 5.06 -7.99
CA ILE A 42 -1.78 4.19 -9.11
C ILE A 42 -3.30 3.99 -9.13
N GLY A 43 -3.95 4.51 -10.17
CA GLY A 43 -5.40 4.47 -10.29
C GLY A 43 -5.96 5.49 -11.28
N SER A 44 -7.25 5.81 -11.18
CA SER A 44 -7.92 6.75 -12.07
C SER A 44 -7.45 8.19 -11.83
N ARG A 45 -6.78 8.77 -12.82
CA ARG A 45 -6.36 10.18 -12.78
C ARG A 45 -7.56 11.13 -12.62
N GLU A 46 -8.65 10.83 -13.29
CA GLU A 46 -9.88 11.63 -13.22
C GLU A 46 -10.42 11.73 -11.77
N LYS A 47 -10.37 10.61 -11.03
CA LYS A 47 -10.88 10.56 -9.65
C LYS A 47 -9.91 11.12 -8.62
N TYR A 48 -8.60 10.96 -8.82
CA TYR A 48 -7.63 11.14 -7.75
C TYR A 48 -6.66 12.31 -7.94
N ALA A 49 -6.65 12.99 -9.09
CA ALA A 49 -5.75 14.13 -9.33
C ALA A 49 -5.91 15.27 -8.31
N ALA A 50 -7.12 15.45 -7.76
CA ALA A 50 -7.41 16.48 -6.76
C ALA A 50 -6.68 16.29 -5.42
N PHE A 51 -6.11 15.10 -5.14
CA PHE A 51 -5.38 14.83 -3.89
C PHE A 51 -3.93 15.34 -3.89
N GLY A 52 -3.51 16.03 -4.95
CA GLY A 52 -2.21 16.69 -5.02
C GLY A 52 -1.00 15.74 -5.01
N ALA A 53 -1.18 14.52 -5.49
CA ALA A 53 -0.13 13.53 -5.73
C ALA A 53 -0.08 13.21 -7.22
N ASP A 54 1.08 12.77 -7.71
CA ASP A 54 1.20 12.27 -9.07
C ASP A 54 0.28 11.07 -9.26
N CYS A 55 -0.51 11.09 -10.32
CA CYS A 55 -1.48 10.04 -10.58
C CYS A 55 -1.16 9.34 -11.90
N VAL A 56 -0.87 8.05 -11.82
CA VAL A 56 -0.55 7.18 -12.95
C VAL A 56 -1.65 6.14 -13.11
N ALA A 57 -2.15 6.00 -14.33
CA ALA A 57 -3.14 4.97 -14.64
C ALA A 57 -2.53 3.58 -14.45
N ASP A 58 -3.29 2.68 -13.83
CA ASP A 58 -2.90 1.27 -13.77
C ASP A 58 -2.82 0.71 -15.19
N ARG A 59 -1.72 0.04 -15.51
CA ARG A 59 -1.53 -0.58 -16.84
C ARG A 59 -2.46 -1.78 -17.05
N TRP A 60 -2.87 -2.44 -15.97
CA TRP A 60 -3.73 -3.63 -15.98
C TRP A 60 -4.90 -3.48 -15.01
N PRO A 61 -5.83 -2.55 -15.29
CA PRO A 61 -6.93 -2.26 -14.38
C PRO A 61 -7.82 -3.49 -14.19
N GLY A 62 -8.11 -3.83 -12.93
CA GLY A 62 -8.94 -4.99 -12.59
C GLY A 62 -8.22 -6.32 -12.51
N GLU A 63 -6.95 -6.41 -12.89
CA GLU A 63 -6.15 -7.65 -12.89
C GLU A 63 -5.52 -7.97 -11.51
N GLY A 64 -5.89 -7.21 -10.49
CA GLY A 64 -5.42 -7.43 -9.12
C GLY A 64 -4.22 -6.58 -8.73
N PRO A 65 -3.80 -6.67 -7.45
CA PRO A 65 -2.80 -5.75 -6.90
C PRO A 65 -1.39 -5.93 -7.48
N LEU A 66 -1.06 -7.10 -8.04
CA LEU A 66 0.26 -7.32 -8.64
C LEU A 66 0.48 -6.39 -9.85
N GLY A 67 -0.53 -6.21 -10.71
CA GLY A 67 -0.47 -5.26 -11.83
C GLY A 67 -0.21 -3.83 -11.35
N GLY A 68 -0.91 -3.41 -10.30
CA GLY A 68 -0.70 -2.10 -9.68
C GLY A 68 0.72 -1.91 -9.11
N ILE A 69 1.29 -2.93 -8.45
CA ILE A 69 2.67 -2.89 -7.95
C ILE A 69 3.65 -2.76 -9.12
N VAL A 70 3.50 -3.58 -10.16
CA VAL A 70 4.36 -3.50 -11.36
C VAL A 70 4.26 -2.11 -12.00
N THR A 71 3.04 -1.58 -12.14
CA THR A 71 2.84 -0.22 -12.67
C THR A 71 3.57 0.83 -11.84
N ALA A 72 3.47 0.75 -10.51
CA ALA A 72 4.15 1.67 -9.59
C ALA A 72 5.67 1.62 -9.77
N LEU A 73 6.25 0.41 -9.73
CA LEU A 73 7.69 0.23 -9.83
C LEU A 73 8.26 0.65 -11.19
N LEU A 74 7.55 0.40 -12.28
CA LEU A 74 7.95 0.87 -13.61
C LEU A 74 7.90 2.40 -13.72
N ALA A 75 6.86 3.03 -13.16
CA ALA A 75 6.74 4.48 -13.18
C ALA A 75 7.83 5.18 -12.34
N THR A 76 8.26 4.56 -11.23
CA THR A 76 9.31 5.11 -10.37
C THR A 76 10.72 4.77 -10.84
N SER A 77 10.92 3.76 -11.68
CA SER A 77 12.24 3.42 -12.24
C SER A 77 12.86 4.58 -13.04
N GLU A 78 12.03 5.42 -13.63
CA GLU A 78 12.45 6.60 -14.39
C GLU A 78 12.96 7.73 -13.47
N THR A 79 12.58 7.73 -12.20
CA THR A 79 12.96 8.75 -11.21
C THR A 79 14.17 8.37 -10.37
N GLY A 80 14.73 7.17 -10.56
CA GLY A 80 15.97 6.70 -9.94
C GLY A 80 15.85 6.29 -8.46
N GLY A 81 14.65 6.12 -7.93
CA GLY A 81 14.44 5.65 -6.55
C GLY A 81 14.80 4.16 -6.41
N GLU A 82 15.75 3.85 -5.51
CA GLU A 82 16.13 2.45 -5.26
C GLU A 82 15.01 1.68 -4.56
N TRP A 83 14.34 2.30 -3.59
CA TRP A 83 13.28 1.73 -2.79
C TRP A 83 11.95 2.46 -3.00
N ASN A 84 10.88 1.69 -3.04
CA ASN A 84 9.52 2.15 -3.18
C ASN A 84 8.65 1.56 -2.08
N ILE A 85 8.07 2.39 -1.23
CA ILE A 85 7.04 1.91 -0.31
C ILE A 85 5.70 1.87 -1.03
N VAL A 86 5.07 0.69 -1.05
CA VAL A 86 3.76 0.46 -1.66
C VAL A 86 2.75 0.21 -0.56
N ILE A 87 1.67 0.99 -0.54
CA ILE A 87 0.54 0.80 0.37
C ILE A 87 -0.79 0.68 -0.38
N GLY A 88 -1.72 -0.08 0.19
CA GLY A 88 -3.12 -0.12 -0.24
C GLY A 88 -3.89 1.10 0.26
N CYS A 89 -4.85 1.58 -0.52
CA CYS A 89 -5.72 2.68 -0.11
C CYS A 89 -6.83 2.26 0.87
N ASP A 90 -6.90 1.01 1.25
CA ASP A 90 -7.90 0.43 2.16
C ASP A 90 -7.37 0.13 3.57
N MET A 91 -6.19 0.66 3.92
CA MET A 91 -5.50 0.48 5.20
C MET A 91 -5.58 1.77 6.06
N PRO A 92 -6.69 2.03 6.75
CA PRO A 92 -6.97 3.33 7.39
C PRO A 92 -6.08 3.63 8.61
N PHE A 93 -5.47 2.62 9.22
CA PHE A 93 -4.70 2.73 10.45
C PHE A 93 -3.19 2.81 10.26
N LEU A 94 -2.72 2.94 9.01
CA LEU A 94 -1.29 3.15 8.77
C LEU A 94 -0.82 4.46 9.41
N THR A 95 0.29 4.37 10.14
CA THR A 95 0.91 5.49 10.86
C THR A 95 2.22 5.90 10.24
N ARG A 96 2.62 7.16 10.47
CA ARG A 96 3.91 7.68 10.03
C ARG A 96 5.07 6.91 10.68
N GLU A 97 4.96 6.60 11.95
CA GLU A 97 5.96 5.90 12.75
C GLU A 97 6.26 4.52 12.18
N TRP A 98 5.21 3.76 11.86
CA TRP A 98 5.35 2.45 11.22
C TRP A 98 5.97 2.55 9.82
N LEU A 99 5.48 3.47 8.97
CA LEU A 99 6.03 3.63 7.62
C LEU A 99 7.49 4.12 7.65
N THR A 100 7.85 4.98 8.59
CA THR A 100 9.25 5.38 8.80
C THR A 100 10.12 4.18 9.16
N TYR A 101 9.64 3.33 10.07
CA TYR A 101 10.37 2.14 10.49
C TYR A 101 10.62 1.16 9.33
N ILE A 102 9.60 0.82 8.55
CA ILE A 102 9.77 -0.11 7.43
C ILE A 102 10.70 0.45 6.35
N ILE A 103 10.66 1.78 6.09
CA ILE A 103 11.59 2.45 5.18
C ILE A 103 13.03 2.35 5.70
N GLN A 104 13.26 2.59 7.00
CA GLN A 104 14.59 2.48 7.60
C GLN A 104 15.12 1.05 7.52
N ARG A 105 14.27 0.04 7.71
CA ARG A 105 14.64 -1.36 7.51
C ARG A 105 15.04 -1.64 6.07
N ALA A 106 14.26 -1.13 5.10
CA ALA A 106 14.55 -1.30 3.68
C ALA A 106 15.90 -0.68 3.28
N LEU A 107 16.19 0.51 3.76
CA LEU A 107 17.47 1.20 3.48
C LEU A 107 18.69 0.46 4.03
N ALA A 108 18.52 -0.35 5.07
CA ALA A 108 19.58 -1.16 5.68
C ALA A 108 19.58 -2.62 5.20
N SER A 109 18.67 -3.00 4.30
CA SER A 109 18.45 -4.40 3.89
C SER A 109 19.11 -4.71 2.55
N GLU A 110 19.66 -5.91 2.44
CA GLU A 110 20.13 -6.48 1.16
C GLU A 110 19.01 -7.23 0.41
N ALA A 111 17.82 -7.34 1.01
CA ALA A 111 16.67 -8.00 0.39
C ALA A 111 16.13 -7.21 -0.81
N GLU A 112 15.33 -7.87 -1.62
CA GLU A 112 14.60 -7.27 -2.74
C GLU A 112 13.25 -6.69 -2.30
N VAL A 113 12.71 -7.23 -1.18
CA VAL A 113 11.46 -6.77 -0.57
C VAL A 113 11.59 -6.83 0.94
N VAL A 114 11.15 -5.76 1.60
CA VAL A 114 10.94 -5.74 3.06
C VAL A 114 9.44 -5.73 3.30
N VAL A 115 8.91 -6.81 3.90
CA VAL A 115 7.47 -7.07 3.98
C VAL A 115 7.04 -7.47 5.38
N PRO A 116 6.00 -6.84 5.95
CA PRO A 116 5.43 -7.29 7.22
C PRO A 116 4.70 -8.62 7.06
N ARG A 117 4.66 -9.36 8.18
CA ARG A 117 3.83 -10.54 8.35
C ARG A 117 2.89 -10.32 9.54
N SER A 118 1.60 -10.19 9.24
CA SER A 118 0.52 -10.20 10.24
C SER A 118 0.10 -11.62 10.60
N THR A 119 -0.91 -11.76 11.45
CA THR A 119 -1.58 -13.04 11.72
C THR A 119 -2.28 -13.62 10.47
N HIS A 120 -2.55 -12.79 9.45
CA HIS A 120 -3.19 -13.20 8.19
C HIS A 120 -2.18 -13.57 7.08
N GLY A 121 -0.89 -13.35 7.31
CA GLY A 121 0.18 -13.66 6.36
C GLY A 121 1.02 -12.45 5.97
N LEU A 122 1.66 -12.51 4.80
CA LEU A 122 2.45 -11.39 4.28
C LEU A 122 1.53 -10.25 3.85
N GLU A 123 1.98 -9.00 4.13
CA GLU A 123 1.27 -7.77 3.82
C GLU A 123 1.96 -7.00 2.66
N PRO A 124 1.86 -7.49 1.44
CA PRO A 124 2.59 -6.92 0.31
C PRO A 124 2.12 -5.52 -0.10
N LEU A 125 0.92 -5.11 0.34
CA LEU A 125 0.38 -3.76 0.18
C LEU A 125 0.65 -2.87 1.40
N CYS A 126 1.67 -3.21 2.18
CA CYS A 126 2.32 -2.37 3.19
C CYS A 126 3.81 -2.70 3.23
N ALA A 127 4.49 -2.70 2.08
CA ALA A 127 5.82 -3.24 1.91
C ALA A 127 6.74 -2.28 1.15
N CYS A 128 8.05 -2.36 1.40
CA CYS A 128 9.07 -1.70 0.60
C CYS A 128 9.62 -2.66 -0.46
N TRP A 129 9.73 -2.18 -1.69
CA TRP A 129 10.14 -2.92 -2.87
C TRP A 129 11.33 -2.25 -3.54
N ARG A 130 12.37 -3.00 -3.86
CA ARG A 130 13.43 -2.47 -4.73
C ARG A 130 12.88 -2.22 -6.14
N GLY A 131 13.25 -1.08 -6.74
CA GLY A 131 12.86 -0.78 -8.11
C GLY A 131 13.34 -1.84 -9.12
N SER A 132 14.47 -2.47 -8.84
CA SER A 132 15.08 -3.51 -9.69
C SER A 132 14.22 -4.76 -9.87
N VAL A 133 13.24 -5.02 -8.99
CA VAL A 133 12.36 -6.20 -9.13
C VAL A 133 11.23 -6.01 -10.13
N ALA A 134 11.01 -4.80 -10.64
CA ALA A 134 9.92 -4.49 -11.57
C ALA A 134 9.85 -5.47 -12.74
N ALA A 135 10.99 -5.74 -13.41
CA ALA A 135 11.05 -6.66 -14.55
C ALA A 135 10.80 -8.12 -14.16
N LYS A 136 11.18 -8.54 -12.93
CA LYS A 136 10.88 -9.89 -12.43
C LYS A 136 9.39 -10.07 -12.19
N LEU A 137 8.77 -9.09 -11.53
CA LEU A 137 7.32 -9.09 -11.26
C LEU A 137 6.50 -9.01 -12.53
N GLN A 138 6.93 -8.18 -13.50
CA GLN A 138 6.27 -8.08 -14.80
C GLN A 138 6.28 -9.42 -15.53
N ARG A 139 7.43 -10.11 -15.60
CA ARG A 139 7.51 -11.45 -16.24
C ARG A 139 6.60 -12.47 -15.55
N ALA A 140 6.51 -12.45 -14.21
CA ALA A 140 5.59 -13.32 -13.49
C ALA A 140 4.13 -13.00 -13.85
N PHE A 141 3.78 -11.71 -13.91
CA PHE A 141 2.45 -11.25 -14.29
C PHE A 141 2.08 -11.66 -15.73
N ASP A 142 2.99 -11.46 -16.69
CA ASP A 142 2.81 -11.85 -18.10
C ASP A 142 2.69 -13.37 -18.24
N GLY A 143 3.35 -14.13 -17.35
CA GLY A 143 3.22 -15.60 -17.23
C GLY A 143 1.93 -16.06 -16.55
N GLY A 144 0.99 -15.15 -16.22
CA GLY A 144 -0.32 -15.48 -15.67
C GLY A 144 -0.41 -15.45 -14.13
N VAL A 145 0.67 -15.13 -13.41
CA VAL A 145 0.62 -14.94 -11.96
C VAL A 145 -0.18 -13.67 -11.64
N ARG A 146 -1.12 -13.78 -10.70
CA ARG A 146 -1.96 -12.65 -10.24
C ARG A 146 -1.83 -12.38 -8.75
N ARG A 147 -1.48 -13.39 -7.96
CA ARG A 147 -1.28 -13.25 -6.51
C ARG A 147 0.10 -12.68 -6.24
N VAL A 148 0.17 -11.56 -5.48
CA VAL A 148 1.43 -10.91 -5.11
C VAL A 148 2.34 -11.86 -4.35
N THR A 149 1.79 -12.59 -3.37
CA THR A 149 2.57 -13.55 -2.56
C THR A 149 3.14 -14.71 -3.37
N GLU A 150 2.54 -15.05 -4.50
CA GLU A 150 3.09 -16.04 -5.43
C GLU A 150 4.26 -15.46 -6.22
N ALA A 151 4.13 -14.25 -6.75
CA ALA A 151 5.22 -13.56 -7.44
C ALA A 151 6.44 -13.32 -6.53
N MET A 152 6.20 -13.13 -5.22
CA MET A 152 7.25 -12.91 -4.21
C MET A 152 8.10 -14.15 -3.92
N LYS A 153 7.64 -15.38 -4.23
CA LYS A 153 8.38 -16.63 -3.93
C LYS A 153 9.78 -16.67 -4.55
N HIS A 154 10.02 -15.89 -5.60
CA HIS A 154 11.29 -15.83 -6.34
C HIS A 154 12.12 -14.60 -5.98
N LEU A 155 11.76 -13.89 -4.93
CA LEU A 155 12.46 -12.70 -4.43
C LEU A 155 13.12 -12.98 -3.08
N THR A 156 14.24 -12.34 -2.82
CA THR A 156 14.81 -12.31 -1.48
C THR A 156 13.99 -11.35 -0.62
N MET A 157 13.53 -11.84 0.54
CA MET A 157 12.62 -11.10 1.41
C MET A 157 13.21 -10.94 2.81
N GLU A 158 13.13 -9.73 3.35
CA GLU A 158 13.21 -9.50 4.78
C GLU A 158 11.78 -9.44 5.32
N VAL A 159 11.44 -10.36 6.22
CA VAL A 159 10.11 -10.45 6.81
C VAL A 159 10.10 -9.78 8.18
N LEU A 160 9.27 -8.77 8.34
CA LEU A 160 9.03 -8.09 9.61
C LEU A 160 7.87 -8.78 10.33
N ASP A 161 8.18 -9.63 11.27
CA ASP A 161 7.21 -10.37 12.08
C ASP A 161 6.60 -9.51 13.20
N GLU A 162 5.84 -10.14 14.08
CA GLU A 162 5.15 -9.51 15.20
C GLU A 162 6.10 -8.74 16.14
N THR A 163 7.33 -9.19 16.34
CA THR A 163 8.30 -8.52 17.21
C THR A 163 8.69 -7.12 16.68
N HIS A 164 8.55 -6.90 15.39
CA HIS A 164 8.85 -5.64 14.72
C HIS A 164 7.70 -4.65 14.77
N TRP A 165 6.45 -5.08 14.51
CA TRP A 165 5.33 -4.16 14.34
C TRP A 165 4.44 -4.00 15.59
N LYS A 166 4.41 -4.95 16.51
CA LYS A 166 3.52 -4.92 17.70
C LYS A 166 3.73 -3.70 18.59
N ARG A 167 4.93 -3.16 18.64
CA ARG A 167 5.24 -1.93 19.40
C ARG A 167 4.58 -0.66 18.82
N PHE A 168 4.18 -0.69 17.55
CA PHE A 168 3.51 0.42 16.90
C PHE A 168 1.99 0.28 16.96
N ASP A 169 1.50 -0.95 17.12
CA ASP A 169 0.07 -1.23 17.19
C ASP A 169 -0.19 -2.60 17.83
N SER A 170 -0.47 -2.59 19.13
CA SER A 170 -0.77 -3.80 19.89
C SER A 170 -2.09 -4.47 19.49
N ALA A 171 -2.98 -3.76 18.80
CA ALA A 171 -4.30 -4.24 18.38
C ALA A 171 -4.33 -4.77 16.94
N GLU A 172 -3.17 -4.89 16.27
CA GLU A 172 -3.03 -5.37 14.87
C GLU A 172 -3.83 -4.59 13.82
N ARG A 173 -4.20 -3.35 14.11
CA ARG A 173 -5.00 -2.52 13.21
C ARG A 173 -4.21 -1.98 12.02
N LEU A 174 -2.87 -1.91 12.11
CA LEU A 174 -1.98 -1.48 11.01
C LEU A 174 -2.29 -2.20 9.69
N PHE A 175 -2.64 -3.49 9.76
CA PHE A 175 -2.88 -4.33 8.60
C PHE A 175 -4.36 -4.58 8.33
N TRP A 176 -5.24 -3.89 9.04
CA TRP A 176 -6.67 -4.01 8.81
C TRP A 176 -7.07 -3.37 7.49
N ASN A 177 -7.70 -4.15 6.62
CA ASN A 177 -8.20 -3.73 5.33
C ASN A 177 -9.71 -3.48 5.38
N MET A 178 -10.15 -2.31 4.99
CA MET A 178 -11.58 -2.00 4.83
C MET A 178 -12.14 -2.66 3.57
N ASN A 179 -12.78 -3.80 3.69
CA ASN A 179 -13.34 -4.56 2.57
C ASN A 179 -14.86 -4.47 2.45
N THR A 180 -15.56 -4.19 3.55
CA THR A 180 -17.01 -4.12 3.65
C THR A 180 -17.48 -2.78 4.19
N PRO A 181 -18.76 -2.42 4.02
CA PRO A 181 -19.35 -1.26 4.71
C PRO A 181 -19.22 -1.34 6.24
N GLY A 182 -19.28 -2.54 6.82
CA GLY A 182 -19.09 -2.75 8.26
C GLY A 182 -17.67 -2.38 8.70
N ASP A 183 -16.64 -2.79 7.94
CA ASP A 183 -15.25 -2.41 8.24
C ASP A 183 -15.06 -0.88 8.21
N TYR A 184 -15.76 -0.21 7.30
CA TYR A 184 -15.73 1.25 7.20
C TYR A 184 -16.33 1.93 8.42
N GLU A 185 -17.52 1.52 8.85
CA GLU A 185 -18.18 2.12 10.03
C GLU A 185 -17.33 1.89 11.29
N GLU A 186 -16.75 0.72 11.45
CA GLU A 186 -15.86 0.42 12.56
C GLU A 186 -14.57 1.23 12.51
N ALA A 187 -13.89 1.32 11.36
CA ALA A 187 -12.71 2.15 11.19
C ALA A 187 -13.00 3.63 11.49
N LYS A 188 -14.14 4.12 11.01
CA LYS A 188 -14.61 5.48 11.27
C LYS A 188 -14.78 5.73 12.77
N ARG A 189 -15.50 4.85 13.47
CA ARG A 189 -15.74 4.94 14.91
C ARG A 189 -14.44 5.01 15.70
N ILE A 190 -13.45 4.16 15.37
CA ILE A 190 -12.14 4.11 16.04
C ILE A 190 -11.38 5.40 15.81
N LEU A 191 -11.24 5.83 14.54
CA LEU A 191 -10.44 7.00 14.19
C LEU A 191 -11.05 8.31 14.70
N GLU A 192 -12.37 8.44 14.77
CA GLU A 192 -13.04 9.59 15.34
C GLU A 192 -12.86 9.66 16.87
N ALA A 193 -12.84 8.49 17.55
CA ALA A 193 -12.60 8.43 18.99
C ALA A 193 -11.14 8.79 19.37
N GLU A 194 -10.16 8.52 18.50
CA GLU A 194 -8.75 8.88 18.73
C GLU A 194 -8.47 10.40 18.54
N HIS A 195 -9.41 11.14 17.94
CA HIS A 195 -9.27 12.59 17.68
C HIS A 195 -10.16 13.45 18.58
N SER A 196 -10.94 12.84 19.48
CA SER A 196 -11.82 13.52 20.46
C SER A 196 -11.14 13.65 21.81
#